data_c5e3250681d8c025d2499981da50fddc
#
_entry.id   c5e3250681d8c025d2499981da50fddc
#
_cell.length_a   1.000
_cell.length_b   1.000
_cell.length_c   1.000
_cell.angle_alpha   90.00
_cell.angle_beta   90.00
_cell.angle_gamma   90.00
#
_symmetry.space_group_name_H-M   'P 1'
#
loop_
_entity.id
_entity.type
_entity.pdbx_description
1 polymer ?
#
loop_
_entity_poly.entity_id
_entity_poly.type
_entity_poly.pdbx_seq_one_letter_code
_entity_poly.pdbx_strand_id
1 'polypeptide(L)'
;MSSEPVERSGAVRPRRSYSRKEAWRDVLLGGLIVAAVIAAYFIGRHRRVSHLNAFAQCLSARQIKMYGAYWCPHCADQKEVFGAAFQYVAYVECGIKGSRAEAPECLQAGVKRFPTWQFADGEPKEGMMQLKALSEKTGCSLP
;
A
#
# COMPACT_ATOMS: atom_id res chain seq x y z
N MET A 1 35.70 -70.69 21.79
CA MET A 1 34.66 -69.71 21.34
C MET A 1 34.82 -68.52 22.25
N SER A 2 35.60 -67.53 21.83
CA SER A 2 35.96 -66.36 22.61
C SER A 2 35.06 -65.20 22.18
N SER A 3 34.27 -64.69 23.11
CA SER A 3 33.38 -63.53 22.87
C SER A 3 34.16 -62.26 23.21
N GLU A 4 34.46 -61.46 22.17
CA GLU A 4 35.02 -60.10 22.37
C GLU A 4 33.92 -59.11 22.79
N PRO A 5 34.16 -58.23 23.77
CA PRO A 5 33.22 -57.18 24.14
C PRO A 5 33.36 -56.02 23.20
N VAL A 6 32.25 -55.62 22.57
CA VAL A 6 32.10 -54.39 21.78
C VAL A 6 32.18 -53.18 22.69
N GLU A 7 33.32 -52.49 22.65
CA GLU A 7 33.56 -51.22 23.32
C GLU A 7 32.85 -50.09 22.59
N ARG A 8 31.67 -49.62 23.09
CA ARG A 8 30.99 -48.44 22.59
C ARG A 8 31.67 -47.19 23.15
N SER A 9 32.64 -46.66 22.38
CA SER A 9 33.21 -45.36 22.63
C SER A 9 32.17 -44.27 22.34
N GLY A 10 31.37 -43.91 23.35
CA GLY A 10 30.48 -42.78 23.34
C GLY A 10 31.27 -41.47 23.50
N ALA A 11 31.71 -40.88 22.39
CA ALA A 11 32.33 -39.56 22.43
C ALA A 11 31.29 -38.52 22.91
N VAL A 12 31.32 -38.24 24.21
CA VAL A 12 30.55 -37.12 24.82
C VAL A 12 31.18 -35.84 24.27
N ARG A 13 30.44 -35.17 23.35
CA ARG A 13 30.84 -33.85 22.87
C ARG A 13 30.83 -32.87 24.05
N PRO A 14 31.93 -32.13 24.32
CA PRO A 14 31.97 -31.19 25.43
C PRO A 14 30.88 -30.14 25.20
N ARG A 15 30.01 -29.95 26.16
CA ARG A 15 29.04 -28.83 26.21
C ARG A 15 29.86 -27.55 26.26
N ARG A 16 29.89 -26.80 25.15
CA ARG A 16 30.49 -25.47 25.09
C ARG A 16 29.86 -24.64 26.20
N SER A 17 30.66 -24.30 27.20
CA SER A 17 30.21 -23.38 28.29
C SER A 17 30.04 -22.00 27.67
N TYR A 18 28.81 -21.64 27.33
CA TYR A 18 28.46 -20.35 26.75
C TYR A 18 28.68 -19.27 27.82
N SER A 19 29.65 -18.39 27.58
CA SER A 19 30.00 -17.32 28.50
C SER A 19 28.84 -16.31 28.56
N ARG A 20 28.51 -15.83 29.75
CA ARG A 20 27.48 -14.81 29.97
C ARG A 20 27.70 -13.56 29.07
N LYS A 21 28.95 -13.21 28.79
CA LYS A 21 29.32 -12.10 27.91
C LYS A 21 29.01 -12.38 26.44
N GLU A 22 29.15 -13.60 25.99
CA GLU A 22 28.80 -14.01 24.60
C GLU A 22 27.29 -14.01 24.42
N ALA A 23 26.54 -14.51 25.42
CA ALA A 23 25.08 -14.45 25.43
C ALA A 23 24.55 -13.01 25.29
N TRP A 24 25.12 -12.07 26.04
CA TRP A 24 24.73 -10.66 25.95
C TRP A 24 25.02 -10.03 24.59
N ARG A 25 26.16 -10.35 24.00
CA ARG A 25 26.50 -9.89 22.63
C ARG A 25 25.51 -10.40 21.59
N ASP A 26 25.16 -11.68 21.67
CA ASP A 26 24.24 -12.28 20.72
C ASP A 26 22.81 -11.70 20.86
N VAL A 27 22.38 -11.44 22.08
CA VAL A 27 21.10 -10.74 22.35
C VAL A 27 21.12 -9.29 21.82
N LEU A 28 22.22 -8.56 22.04
CA LEU A 28 22.36 -7.20 21.50
C LEU A 28 22.41 -7.18 19.98
N LEU A 29 23.16 -8.09 19.36
CA LEU A 29 23.23 -8.19 17.90
C LEU A 29 21.87 -8.58 17.31
N GLY A 30 21.16 -9.54 17.92
CA GLY A 30 19.81 -9.90 17.53
C GLY A 30 18.85 -8.72 17.64
N GLY A 31 18.91 -7.99 18.75
CA GLY A 31 18.10 -6.77 18.95
C GLY A 31 18.37 -5.69 17.91
N LEU A 32 19.65 -5.46 17.55
CA LEU A 32 20.03 -4.49 16.51
C LEU A 32 19.52 -4.90 15.13
N ILE A 33 19.61 -6.19 14.78
CA ILE A 33 19.09 -6.68 13.50
C ILE A 33 17.58 -6.47 13.42
N VAL A 34 16.84 -6.84 14.47
CA VAL A 34 15.39 -6.64 14.52
C VAL A 34 15.05 -5.16 14.40
N ALA A 35 15.73 -4.29 15.12
CA ALA A 35 15.52 -2.83 15.04
C ALA A 35 15.81 -2.30 13.64
N ALA A 36 16.87 -2.77 12.98
CA ALA A 36 17.22 -2.36 11.61
C ALA A 36 16.15 -2.82 10.60
N VAL A 37 15.63 -4.04 10.73
CA VAL A 37 14.56 -4.55 9.86
C VAL A 37 13.27 -3.72 10.04
N ILE A 38 12.90 -3.44 11.28
CA ILE A 38 11.74 -2.61 11.61
C ILE A 38 11.91 -1.19 11.01
N ALA A 39 13.07 -0.58 11.20
CA ALA A 39 13.37 0.74 10.66
C ALA A 39 13.30 0.75 9.13
N ALA A 40 13.90 -0.24 8.46
CA ALA A 40 13.86 -0.38 7.01
C ALA A 40 12.40 -0.55 6.50
N TYR A 41 11.60 -1.35 7.19
CA TYR A 41 10.17 -1.51 6.87
C TYR A 41 9.41 -0.17 6.97
N PHE A 42 9.58 0.57 8.07
CA PHE A 42 8.90 1.86 8.24
C PHE A 42 9.37 2.92 7.25
N ILE A 43 10.67 2.97 6.95
CA ILE A 43 11.22 3.88 5.94
C ILE A 43 10.65 3.56 4.56
N GLY A 44 10.62 2.29 4.17
CA GLY A 44 10.05 1.85 2.90
C GLY A 44 8.56 2.17 2.78
N ARG A 45 7.80 1.92 3.86
CA ARG A 45 6.37 2.27 3.93
C ARG A 45 6.16 3.79 3.82
N HIS A 46 6.94 4.58 4.56
CA HIS A 46 6.83 6.04 4.52
C HIS A 46 7.12 6.61 3.13
N ARG A 47 8.17 6.13 2.48
CA ARG A 47 8.50 6.52 1.09
C ARG A 47 7.37 6.21 0.12
N ARG A 48 6.81 4.99 0.16
CA ARG A 48 5.70 4.60 -0.71
C ARG A 48 4.48 5.50 -0.52
N VAL A 49 4.11 5.80 0.72
CA VAL A 49 2.98 6.70 1.03
C VAL A 49 3.26 8.11 0.50
N SER A 50 4.46 8.65 0.69
CA SER A 50 4.80 9.99 0.21
C SER A 50 4.77 10.12 -1.32
N HIS A 51 5.19 9.09 -2.04
CA HIS A 51 5.13 9.07 -3.51
C HIS A 51 3.69 8.98 -4.03
N LEU A 52 2.83 8.17 -3.43
CA LEU A 52 1.41 8.12 -3.79
C LEU A 52 0.71 9.44 -3.49
N ASN A 53 1.08 10.13 -2.40
CA ASN A 53 0.56 11.47 -2.11
C ASN A 53 0.95 12.46 -3.20
N ALA A 54 2.20 12.46 -3.65
CA ALA A 54 2.68 13.33 -4.73
C ALA A 54 1.95 13.02 -6.05
N PHE A 55 1.72 11.74 -6.36
CA PHE A 55 0.94 11.32 -7.51
C PHE A 55 -0.50 11.86 -7.47
N ALA A 56 -1.20 11.67 -6.34
CA ALA A 56 -2.58 12.14 -6.16
C ALA A 56 -2.67 13.67 -6.22
N GLN A 57 -1.71 14.39 -5.65
CA GLN A 57 -1.60 15.85 -5.75
C GLN A 57 -1.35 16.31 -7.18
N CYS A 58 -0.52 15.59 -7.94
CA CYS A 58 -0.29 15.87 -9.36
C CYS A 58 -1.59 15.73 -10.16
N LEU A 59 -2.39 14.68 -9.92
CA LEU A 59 -3.69 14.51 -10.57
C LEU A 59 -4.59 15.72 -10.31
N SER A 60 -4.71 16.13 -9.05
CA SER A 60 -5.53 17.29 -8.67
C SER A 60 -5.02 18.61 -9.25
N ALA A 61 -3.71 18.83 -9.26
CA ALA A 61 -3.09 20.00 -9.88
C ALA A 61 -3.36 20.09 -11.38
N ARG A 62 -3.54 18.95 -12.06
CA ARG A 62 -3.93 18.84 -13.46
C ARG A 62 -5.46 18.84 -13.66
N GLN A 63 -6.22 19.20 -12.62
CA GLN A 63 -7.69 19.28 -12.66
C GLN A 63 -8.38 17.96 -13.01
N ILE A 64 -7.74 16.84 -12.75
CA ILE A 64 -8.32 15.53 -12.97
C ILE A 64 -9.22 15.22 -11.76
N LYS A 65 -10.48 14.93 -12.05
CA LYS A 65 -11.52 14.69 -11.05
C LYS A 65 -12.05 13.28 -11.14
N MET A 66 -12.38 12.72 -9.99
CA MET A 66 -13.09 11.46 -9.90
C MET A 66 -14.50 11.72 -9.37
N TYR A 67 -15.51 11.41 -10.16
CA TYR A 67 -16.91 11.42 -9.76
C TYR A 67 -17.29 10.03 -9.23
N GLY A 68 -17.95 9.99 -8.09
CA GLY A 68 -18.37 8.74 -7.50
C GLY A 68 -19.51 8.92 -6.51
N ALA A 69 -19.99 7.82 -5.96
CA ALA A 69 -21.04 7.86 -4.95
C ALA A 69 -20.62 7.03 -3.73
N TYR A 70 -20.99 7.49 -2.53
CA TYR A 70 -20.61 6.84 -1.26
C TYR A 70 -21.10 5.37 -1.14
N TRP A 71 -22.16 5.03 -1.84
CA TRP A 71 -22.75 3.68 -1.88
C TRP A 71 -22.20 2.81 -3.01
N CYS A 72 -21.33 3.33 -3.88
CA CYS A 72 -20.80 2.60 -5.03
C CYS A 72 -19.60 1.72 -4.62
N PRO A 73 -19.66 0.38 -4.75
CA PRO A 73 -18.56 -0.49 -4.34
C PRO A 73 -17.29 -0.24 -5.17
N HIS A 74 -17.39 -0.05 -6.48
CA HIS A 74 -16.22 0.24 -7.33
C HIS A 74 -15.57 1.58 -7.00
N CYS A 75 -16.31 2.53 -6.44
CA CYS A 75 -15.72 3.77 -5.92
C CYS A 75 -14.92 3.52 -4.64
N ALA A 76 -15.40 2.64 -3.77
CA ALA A 76 -14.67 2.22 -2.59
C ALA A 76 -13.36 1.51 -2.99
N ASP A 77 -13.43 0.54 -3.90
CA ASP A 77 -12.26 -0.16 -4.43
C ASP A 77 -11.26 0.81 -5.06
N GLN A 78 -11.73 1.79 -5.83
CA GLN A 78 -10.87 2.82 -6.42
C GLN A 78 -10.17 3.67 -5.34
N LYS A 79 -10.86 4.00 -4.26
CA LYS A 79 -10.29 4.72 -3.11
C LYS A 79 -9.21 3.88 -2.41
N GLU A 80 -9.43 2.58 -2.26
CA GLU A 80 -8.47 1.66 -1.65
C GLU A 80 -7.17 1.56 -2.44
N VAL A 81 -7.23 1.60 -3.78
CA VAL A 81 -6.03 1.61 -4.65
C VAL A 81 -5.10 2.79 -4.32
N PHE A 82 -5.65 3.95 -3.97
CA PHE A 82 -4.88 5.10 -3.52
C PHE A 82 -4.55 5.06 -2.02
N GLY A 83 -5.33 4.33 -1.23
CA GLY A 83 -5.20 4.33 0.22
C GLY A 83 -5.29 5.73 0.81
N ALA A 84 -4.41 6.06 1.76
CA ALA A 84 -4.38 7.38 2.40
C ALA A 84 -4.14 8.54 1.42
N ALA A 85 -3.54 8.29 0.26
CA ALA A 85 -3.28 9.30 -0.75
C ALA A 85 -4.57 9.80 -1.43
N PHE A 86 -5.68 9.05 -1.32
CA PHE A 86 -6.95 9.47 -1.92
C PHE A 86 -7.44 10.84 -1.41
N GLN A 87 -7.07 11.22 -0.20
CA GLN A 87 -7.42 12.55 0.34
C GLN A 87 -6.94 13.73 -0.53
N TYR A 88 -5.96 13.48 -1.40
CA TYR A 88 -5.42 14.49 -2.33
C TYR A 88 -6.03 14.38 -3.73
N VAL A 89 -6.87 13.39 -4.02
CA VAL A 89 -7.59 13.28 -5.28
C VAL A 89 -8.78 14.25 -5.27
N ALA A 90 -8.97 15.00 -6.34
CA ALA A 90 -10.15 15.83 -6.51
C ALA A 90 -11.37 14.91 -6.72
N TYR A 91 -12.09 14.64 -5.63
CA TYR A 91 -13.26 13.78 -5.62
C TYR A 91 -14.54 14.57 -5.54
N VAL A 92 -15.51 14.22 -6.40
CA VAL A 92 -16.86 14.80 -6.40
C VAL A 92 -17.84 13.72 -5.96
N GLU A 93 -18.53 13.98 -4.84
CA GLU A 93 -19.55 13.07 -4.33
C GLU A 93 -20.87 13.31 -5.05
N CYS A 94 -21.32 12.35 -5.83
CA CYS A 94 -22.55 12.40 -6.60
C CYS A 94 -23.75 11.82 -5.85
N GLY A 95 -23.53 11.03 -4.81
CA GLY A 95 -24.59 10.42 -4.02
C GLY A 95 -25.17 11.39 -2.98
N ILE A 96 -26.45 11.65 -3.03
CA ILE A 96 -27.16 12.45 -2.01
C ILE A 96 -27.66 11.51 -0.93
N LYS A 97 -27.21 11.69 0.32
CA LYS A 97 -27.63 10.86 1.46
C LYS A 97 -29.16 10.93 1.65
N GLY A 98 -29.76 9.76 1.78
CA GLY A 98 -31.22 9.65 1.96
C GLY A 98 -32.05 9.85 0.69
N SER A 99 -31.41 10.00 -0.47
CA SER A 99 -32.07 10.14 -1.77
C SER A 99 -31.47 9.16 -2.79
N ARG A 100 -32.24 8.85 -3.83
CA ARG A 100 -31.75 8.16 -5.03
C ARG A 100 -31.33 9.14 -6.14
N ALA A 101 -31.53 10.44 -5.91
CA ALA A 101 -31.11 11.47 -6.85
C ALA A 101 -29.59 11.64 -6.83
N GLU A 102 -29.06 12.07 -7.95
CA GLU A 102 -27.65 12.45 -8.09
C GLU A 102 -27.48 13.94 -7.86
N ALA A 103 -26.30 14.34 -7.39
CA ALA A 103 -25.95 15.73 -7.19
C ALA A 103 -26.00 16.52 -8.51
N PRO A 104 -26.52 17.74 -8.53
CA PRO A 104 -26.70 18.52 -9.76
C PRO A 104 -25.42 18.73 -10.55
N GLU A 105 -24.28 18.88 -9.89
CA GLU A 105 -22.96 19.01 -10.52
C GLU A 105 -22.55 17.77 -11.31
N CYS A 106 -22.97 16.58 -10.89
CA CYS A 106 -22.66 15.33 -11.58
C CYS A 106 -23.54 15.16 -12.83
N LEU A 107 -24.82 15.57 -12.73
CA LEU A 107 -25.73 15.60 -13.86
C LEU A 107 -25.25 16.60 -14.92
N GLN A 108 -24.80 17.77 -14.51
CA GLN A 108 -24.25 18.81 -15.42
C GLN A 108 -22.94 18.35 -16.06
N ALA A 109 -22.12 17.58 -15.34
CA ALA A 109 -20.90 16.99 -15.88
C ALA A 109 -21.17 15.78 -16.80
N GLY A 110 -22.43 15.38 -16.97
CA GLY A 110 -22.84 14.27 -17.84
C GLY A 110 -22.37 12.90 -17.36
N VAL A 111 -22.12 12.75 -16.05
CA VAL A 111 -21.71 11.48 -15.44
C VAL A 111 -22.89 10.50 -15.48
N LYS A 112 -22.64 9.30 -16.04
CA LYS A 112 -23.67 8.25 -16.19
C LYS A 112 -23.38 7.00 -15.36
N ARG A 113 -22.14 6.81 -14.97
CA ARG A 113 -21.67 5.64 -14.22
C ARG A 113 -20.61 6.01 -13.20
N PHE A 114 -20.43 5.20 -12.18
CA PHE A 114 -19.45 5.41 -11.12
C PHE A 114 -18.47 4.23 -11.01
N PRO A 115 -17.19 4.51 -10.75
CA PRO A 115 -16.57 5.83 -10.80
C PRO A 115 -16.41 6.35 -12.22
N THR A 116 -16.38 7.67 -12.42
CA THR A 116 -16.00 8.31 -13.68
C THR A 116 -14.85 9.27 -13.43
N TRP A 117 -13.80 9.16 -14.23
CA TRP A 117 -12.66 10.05 -14.23
C TRP A 117 -12.84 11.10 -15.33
N GLN A 118 -12.75 12.36 -14.97
CA GLN A 118 -12.74 13.47 -15.92
C GLN A 118 -11.32 14.03 -16.03
N PHE A 119 -10.81 14.11 -17.24
CA PHE A 119 -9.48 14.63 -17.55
C PHE A 119 -9.55 16.06 -18.05
N ALA A 120 -8.38 16.74 -18.07
CA ALA A 120 -8.27 18.13 -18.55
C ALA A 120 -8.64 18.29 -20.02
N ASP A 121 -8.53 17.23 -20.84
CA ASP A 121 -8.98 17.19 -22.23
C ASP A 121 -10.51 17.13 -22.38
N GLY A 122 -11.23 17.03 -21.26
CA GLY A 122 -12.70 16.94 -21.21
C GLY A 122 -13.25 15.55 -21.48
N GLU A 123 -12.42 14.56 -21.82
CA GLU A 123 -12.87 13.19 -22.04
C GLU A 123 -13.15 12.46 -20.72
N PRO A 124 -14.39 11.97 -20.48
CA PRO A 124 -14.68 11.15 -19.33
C PRO A 124 -14.24 9.71 -19.58
N LYS A 125 -13.70 9.07 -18.55
CA LYS A 125 -13.42 7.63 -18.52
C LYS A 125 -14.23 6.97 -17.43
N GLU A 126 -15.22 6.18 -17.83
CA GLU A 126 -16.06 5.40 -16.91
C GLU A 126 -15.32 4.17 -16.38
N GLY A 127 -15.60 3.82 -15.14
CA GLY A 127 -15.05 2.66 -14.45
C GLY A 127 -13.76 2.93 -13.69
N MET A 128 -13.31 1.90 -13.00
CA MET A 128 -12.06 1.94 -12.25
C MET A 128 -10.86 2.09 -13.18
N MET A 129 -9.86 2.84 -12.74
CA MET A 129 -8.59 2.98 -13.44
C MET A 129 -7.43 2.52 -12.57
N GLN A 130 -6.54 1.73 -13.15
CA GLN A 130 -5.28 1.38 -12.53
C GLN A 130 -4.39 2.63 -12.42
N LEU A 131 -3.60 2.73 -11.33
CA LEU A 131 -2.70 3.88 -11.13
C LEU A 131 -1.74 4.06 -12.31
N LYS A 132 -1.27 2.94 -12.88
CA LYS A 132 -0.41 2.96 -14.08
C LYS A 132 -1.09 3.63 -15.26
N ALA A 133 -2.34 3.28 -15.55
CA ALA A 133 -3.11 3.87 -16.65
C ALA A 133 -3.39 5.36 -16.41
N LEU A 134 -3.65 5.76 -15.15
CA LEU A 134 -3.75 7.16 -14.77
C LEU A 134 -2.43 7.91 -14.99
N SER A 135 -1.30 7.31 -14.59
CA SER A 135 0.04 7.88 -14.80
C SER A 135 0.33 8.10 -16.29
N GLU A 136 0.10 7.08 -17.11
CA GLU A 136 0.34 7.13 -18.56
C GLU A 136 -0.53 8.20 -19.25
N LYS A 137 -1.83 8.26 -18.90
CA LYS A 137 -2.76 9.26 -19.49
C LYS A 137 -2.46 10.68 -19.02
N THR A 138 -1.99 10.86 -17.79
CA THR A 138 -1.84 12.18 -17.19
C THR A 138 -0.42 12.70 -17.17
N GLY A 139 0.58 11.84 -17.37
CA GLY A 139 1.99 12.18 -17.20
C GLY A 139 2.40 12.46 -15.75
N CYS A 140 1.55 12.12 -14.76
CA CYS A 140 1.92 12.15 -13.36
C CYS A 140 2.79 10.94 -13.02
N SER A 141 3.94 11.16 -12.37
CA SER A 141 4.86 10.07 -12.03
C SER A 141 4.30 9.17 -10.94
N LEU A 142 4.28 7.87 -11.20
CA LEU A 142 4.10 6.84 -10.19
C LEU A 142 5.43 6.50 -9.50
N PRO A 143 5.41 6.06 -8.24
CA PRO A 143 6.60 5.57 -7.54
C PRO A 143 7.13 4.27 -8.12
#